data_7d789026cef1d03b00d75b7a5230fb50
#
_entry.id   7d789026cef1d03b00d75b7a5230fb50
#
_cell.length_a   1.000
_cell.length_b   1.000
_cell.length_c   1.000
_cell.angle_alpha   90.00
_cell.angle_beta   90.00
_cell.angle_gamma   90.00
#
_symmetry.space_group_name_H-M   'P 1'
#
loop_
_entity.id
_entity.type
_entity.pdbx_description
1 polymer ?
#
loop_
_entity_poly.entity_id
_entity_poly.type
_entity_poly.pdbx_seq_one_letter_code
_entity_poly.pdbx_strand_id
1 'polypeptide(L)'
;MQIDLKKITVRELTAGYKDGYKDGEENGVVGYGGKLDIRPAYQRNFIYNDKQREAVITTIKNHFPLNVMYWAKRDDNSEIPFEIIDGQQRTISICQYVNSEFAYDFKYFHNLTETEKEEILSYELMIYICSGNDREKLNWFETINISGEKLTDQELRNAVYSGSWVTDAKLYFSKNGCVAYKMGKDYLNGSCNRQDYLETAIKWINDGQIEAYMAKHQHDQNANQLWQYFNSVIQWVQSTFKKYRKEQKGVNWGELYNKYKDEFIDTDKLEEEISSLMADSDVTNKKGIYQYVFDKQEKHLSIRAFDNNMKRSVYEKQLGVCIKCGKYFSIEEMEADHIKPWHLGGRTTEDNCQLLCKQCNREKSGK
;
A
#
# COMPACT_ATOMS: atom_id res chain seq x y z
N MET A 1 -27.41 -9.77 0.18
CA MET A 1 -27.14 -8.79 1.27
C MET A 1 -28.42 -8.02 1.58
N GLN A 2 -28.77 -7.85 2.84
CA GLN A 2 -29.87 -6.99 3.31
C GLN A 2 -29.27 -5.72 3.91
N ILE A 3 -29.90 -4.56 3.64
CA ILE A 3 -29.44 -3.25 4.13
C ILE A 3 -30.65 -2.55 4.76
N ASP A 4 -30.53 -2.22 6.03
CA ASP A 4 -31.57 -1.53 6.81
C ASP A 4 -31.04 -0.15 7.24
N LEU A 5 -31.81 0.91 6.96
CA LEU A 5 -31.51 2.26 7.45
C LEU A 5 -32.05 2.44 8.86
N LYS A 6 -31.18 2.80 9.79
CA LYS A 6 -31.54 3.19 11.16
C LYS A 6 -31.16 4.63 11.46
N LYS A 7 -31.97 5.32 12.24
CA LYS A 7 -31.63 6.56 12.91
C LYS A 7 -31.24 6.25 14.33
N ILE A 8 -30.06 6.72 14.74
CA ILE A 8 -29.50 6.52 16.08
C ILE A 8 -29.03 7.88 16.57
N THR A 9 -29.41 8.25 17.79
CA THR A 9 -28.99 9.52 18.38
C THR A 9 -27.51 9.44 18.84
N VAL A 10 -26.86 10.58 18.92
CA VAL A 10 -25.52 10.69 19.52
C VAL A 10 -25.52 10.10 20.94
N ARG A 11 -26.57 10.32 21.71
CA ARG A 11 -26.77 9.73 23.05
C ARG A 11 -26.69 8.20 23.03
N GLU A 12 -27.45 7.57 22.11
CA GLU A 12 -27.43 6.11 21.96
C GLU A 12 -26.07 5.59 21.51
N LEU A 13 -25.45 6.29 20.56
CA LEU A 13 -24.12 5.91 20.05
C LEU A 13 -23.06 5.94 21.14
N THR A 14 -23.04 7.00 21.96
CA THR A 14 -22.01 7.22 22.98
C THR A 14 -22.25 6.48 24.28
N ALA A 15 -23.44 5.88 24.44
CA ALA A 15 -23.76 5.07 25.62
C ALA A 15 -22.73 3.93 25.77
N GLY A 16 -22.13 3.84 26.96
CA GLY A 16 -21.16 2.79 27.27
C GLY A 16 -19.87 2.83 26.44
N TYR A 17 -19.52 3.99 25.87
CA TYR A 17 -18.26 4.14 25.16
C TYR A 17 -17.06 3.83 26.06
N LYS A 18 -16.17 2.96 25.56
CA LYS A 18 -14.89 2.63 26.17
C LYS A 18 -13.82 2.53 25.07
N ASP A 19 -12.66 3.08 25.35
CA ASP A 19 -11.47 2.96 24.49
C ASP A 19 -10.39 2.16 25.23
N GLY A 20 -10.47 0.84 25.17
CA GLY A 20 -9.57 -0.08 25.87
C GLY A 20 -8.10 0.05 25.46
N TYR A 21 -7.82 0.66 24.29
CA TYR A 21 -6.43 0.90 23.89
C TYR A 21 -5.74 2.01 24.68
N LYS A 22 -6.51 2.94 25.26
CA LYS A 22 -5.95 3.98 26.16
C LYS A 22 -5.62 3.43 27.53
N ASP A 23 -6.37 2.44 27.97
CA ASP A 23 -6.23 1.83 29.30
C ASP A 23 -5.23 0.68 29.30
N GLY A 24 -4.56 0.41 28.17
CA GLY A 24 -3.57 -0.68 28.05
C GLY A 24 -4.21 -2.07 27.93
N GLU A 25 -5.51 -2.15 27.81
CA GLU A 25 -6.25 -3.39 27.57
C GLU A 25 -6.39 -3.63 26.06
N GLU A 26 -6.22 -4.86 25.60
CA GLU A 26 -6.41 -5.25 24.20
C GLU A 26 -7.91 -5.29 23.76
N ASN A 27 -8.81 -4.85 24.62
CA ASN A 27 -10.27 -5.02 24.51
C ASN A 27 -10.97 -3.96 23.67
N GLY A 28 -10.45 -3.62 22.48
CA GLY A 28 -11.22 -2.89 21.47
C GLY A 28 -11.78 -1.51 21.87
N VAL A 29 -12.47 -0.87 20.94
CA VAL A 29 -13.22 0.38 21.17
C VAL A 29 -14.68 0.07 20.97
N VAL A 30 -15.48 0.22 21.99
CA VAL A 30 -16.91 -0.13 21.98
C VAL A 30 -17.81 1.07 22.28
N GLY A 31 -19.03 1.04 21.77
CA GLY A 31 -20.09 2.02 22.01
C GLY A 31 -21.48 1.40 21.83
N TYR A 32 -22.50 2.25 21.74
CA TYR A 32 -23.89 1.81 21.55
C TYR A 32 -24.33 0.77 22.61
N GLY A 33 -24.06 1.08 23.87
CA GLY A 33 -24.37 0.20 24.99
C GLY A 33 -23.52 -1.09 25.00
N GLY A 34 -22.31 -1.05 24.47
CA GLY A 34 -21.43 -2.23 24.34
C GLY A 34 -21.75 -3.13 23.14
N LYS A 35 -22.72 -2.76 22.31
CA LYS A 35 -23.20 -3.57 21.17
C LYS A 35 -22.48 -3.27 19.85
N LEU A 36 -21.65 -2.23 19.80
CA LEU A 36 -20.94 -1.81 18.61
C LEU A 36 -19.44 -1.87 18.84
N ASP A 37 -18.75 -2.67 18.03
CA ASP A 37 -17.30 -2.58 17.88
C ASP A 37 -16.97 -1.42 16.95
N ILE A 38 -16.47 -0.33 17.53
CA ILE A 38 -16.13 0.90 16.79
C ILE A 38 -14.80 0.76 16.05
N ARG A 39 -13.92 -0.09 16.55
CA ARG A 39 -12.61 -0.34 15.93
C ARG A 39 -12.30 -1.82 15.81
N PRO A 40 -12.98 -2.51 14.89
CA PRO A 40 -12.68 -3.91 14.60
C PRO A 40 -11.19 -4.09 14.29
N ALA A 41 -10.63 -5.25 14.61
CA ALA A 41 -9.23 -5.55 14.50
C ALA A 41 -8.63 -5.31 13.08
N TYR A 42 -9.45 -5.42 12.05
CA TYR A 42 -9.04 -5.18 10.66
C TYR A 42 -9.00 -3.69 10.26
N GLN A 43 -9.63 -2.79 11.02
CA GLN A 43 -9.64 -1.36 10.71
C GLN A 43 -8.35 -0.66 11.17
N ARG A 44 -8.05 0.47 10.52
CA ARG A 44 -6.88 1.32 10.86
C ARG A 44 -7.06 2.01 12.20
N ASN A 45 -5.95 2.51 12.74
CA ASN A 45 -5.96 3.33 13.94
C ASN A 45 -6.68 4.68 13.70
N PHE A 46 -7.10 5.34 14.78
CA PHE A 46 -7.63 6.69 14.72
C PHE A 46 -6.55 7.66 14.20
N ILE A 47 -6.86 8.41 13.14
CA ILE A 47 -5.91 9.27 12.43
C ILE A 47 -6.39 10.71 12.26
N TYR A 48 -7.63 11.04 12.60
CA TYR A 48 -8.13 12.42 12.48
C TYR A 48 -7.29 13.37 13.34
N ASN A 49 -6.84 14.46 12.72
CA ASN A 49 -6.23 15.58 13.43
C ASN A 49 -7.33 16.45 14.08
N ASP A 50 -6.90 17.43 14.91
CA ASP A 50 -7.84 18.26 15.66
C ASP A 50 -8.84 18.99 14.76
N LYS A 51 -8.40 19.52 13.60
CA LYS A 51 -9.31 20.21 12.65
C LYS A 51 -10.38 19.28 12.10
N GLN A 52 -10.04 18.03 11.82
CA GLN A 52 -10.99 17.03 11.32
C GLN A 52 -11.99 16.62 12.40
N ARG A 53 -11.52 16.47 13.65
CA ARG A 53 -12.38 16.20 14.81
C ARG A 53 -13.35 17.33 15.07
N GLU A 54 -12.86 18.57 15.08
CA GLU A 54 -13.67 19.78 15.23
C GLU A 54 -14.72 19.93 14.13
N ALA A 55 -14.37 19.61 12.87
CA ALA A 55 -15.32 19.66 11.75
C ALA A 55 -16.52 18.71 11.94
N VAL A 56 -16.32 17.54 12.56
CA VAL A 56 -17.42 16.61 12.90
C VAL A 56 -18.35 17.26 13.91
N ILE A 57 -17.81 17.86 14.98
CA ILE A 57 -18.62 18.52 16.03
C ILE A 57 -19.30 19.77 15.48
N THR A 58 -18.62 20.56 14.63
CA THR A 58 -19.22 21.70 13.93
C THR A 58 -20.45 21.31 13.13
N THR A 59 -20.34 20.18 12.40
CA THR A 59 -21.45 19.65 11.59
C THR A 59 -22.68 19.32 12.46
N ILE A 60 -22.46 18.67 13.60
CA ILE A 60 -23.52 18.30 14.56
C ILE A 60 -24.17 19.59 15.17
N LYS A 61 -23.36 20.52 15.66
CA LYS A 61 -23.86 21.75 16.28
C LYS A 61 -24.65 22.63 15.32
N ASN A 62 -24.28 22.65 14.04
CA ASN A 62 -25.01 23.40 13.02
C ASN A 62 -26.20 22.63 12.44
N HIS A 63 -26.52 21.45 12.96
CA HIS A 63 -27.55 20.57 12.43
C HIS A 63 -27.41 20.26 10.94
N PHE A 64 -26.17 20.31 10.41
CA PHE A 64 -25.88 19.92 9.04
C PHE A 64 -25.90 18.39 8.92
N PRO A 65 -26.28 17.83 7.76
CA PRO A 65 -26.28 16.40 7.57
C PRO A 65 -24.85 15.86 7.65
N LEU A 66 -24.60 15.01 8.63
CA LEU A 66 -23.37 14.21 8.69
C LEU A 66 -23.49 13.06 7.69
N ASN A 67 -22.41 12.78 6.96
CA ASN A 67 -22.40 11.63 6.03
C ASN A 67 -22.83 10.35 6.74
N VAL A 68 -23.64 9.55 6.05
CA VAL A 68 -24.12 8.26 6.54
C VAL A 68 -22.98 7.39 7.00
N MET A 69 -23.24 6.55 7.98
CA MET A 69 -22.29 5.55 8.50
C MET A 69 -22.79 4.15 8.16
N TYR A 70 -21.87 3.21 8.11
CA TYR A 70 -22.18 1.85 7.70
C TYR A 70 -21.69 0.86 8.76
N TRP A 71 -22.59 0.03 9.23
CA TRP A 71 -22.30 -1.04 10.20
C TRP A 71 -22.60 -2.40 9.58
N ALA A 72 -21.83 -3.41 9.93
CA ALA A 72 -22.16 -4.80 9.65
C ALA A 72 -22.78 -5.47 10.87
N LYS A 73 -23.78 -6.29 10.63
CA LYS A 73 -24.25 -7.25 11.61
C LYS A 73 -23.27 -8.44 11.61
N ARG A 74 -22.78 -8.81 12.80
CA ARG A 74 -22.02 -10.04 13.02
C ARG A 74 -22.98 -11.23 13.16
N ASP A 75 -22.41 -12.43 13.18
CA ASP A 75 -23.19 -13.64 13.39
C ASP A 75 -23.96 -13.62 14.71
N ASP A 76 -25.11 -14.27 14.76
CA ASP A 76 -26.08 -14.18 15.87
C ASP A 76 -25.52 -14.60 17.24
N ASN A 77 -24.36 -15.26 17.30
CA ASN A 77 -23.69 -15.69 18.54
C ASN A 77 -22.63 -14.71 19.08
N SER A 78 -22.44 -13.55 18.47
CA SER A 78 -21.44 -12.57 18.93
C SER A 78 -21.97 -11.75 20.10
N GLU A 79 -21.17 -11.59 21.17
CA GLU A 79 -21.47 -10.69 22.29
C GLU A 79 -21.59 -9.23 21.83
N ILE A 80 -20.86 -8.84 20.77
CA ILE A 80 -20.92 -7.52 20.14
C ILE A 80 -21.52 -7.68 18.74
N PRO A 81 -22.85 -7.48 18.60
CA PRO A 81 -23.58 -7.83 17.38
C PRO A 81 -23.30 -6.93 16.16
N PHE A 82 -22.69 -5.78 16.36
CA PHE A 82 -22.40 -4.83 15.28
C PHE A 82 -20.93 -4.44 15.24
N GLU A 83 -20.42 -4.16 14.04
CA GLU A 83 -19.12 -3.58 13.82
C GLU A 83 -19.18 -2.42 12.82
N ILE A 84 -18.38 -1.40 13.01
CA ILE A 84 -18.29 -0.30 12.06
C ILE A 84 -17.52 -0.73 10.82
N ILE A 85 -18.08 -0.38 9.68
CA ILE A 85 -17.51 -0.57 8.36
C ILE A 85 -16.96 0.74 7.81
N ASP A 86 -17.79 1.78 7.77
CA ASP A 86 -17.38 3.15 7.50
C ASP A 86 -17.98 4.10 8.52
N GLY A 87 -17.26 5.20 8.78
CA GLY A 87 -17.62 6.16 9.80
C GLY A 87 -16.86 6.05 11.12
N GLN A 88 -15.88 5.14 11.23
CA GLN A 88 -15.07 4.94 12.43
C GLN A 88 -14.49 6.25 12.98
N GLN A 89 -13.84 7.04 12.14
CA GLN A 89 -13.18 8.29 12.56
C GLN A 89 -14.18 9.30 13.10
N ARG A 90 -15.34 9.43 12.45
CA ARG A 90 -16.45 10.28 12.87
C ARG A 90 -17.04 9.80 14.21
N THR A 91 -17.30 8.52 14.32
CA THR A 91 -17.82 7.90 15.54
C THR A 91 -16.89 8.11 16.73
N ILE A 92 -15.59 7.83 16.57
CA ILE A 92 -14.61 8.05 17.63
C ILE A 92 -14.54 9.53 18.03
N SER A 93 -14.57 10.46 17.05
CA SER A 93 -14.56 11.90 17.33
C SER A 93 -15.78 12.33 18.17
N ILE A 94 -16.97 11.83 17.82
CA ILE A 94 -18.21 12.09 18.57
C ILE A 94 -18.09 11.55 20.00
N CYS A 95 -17.70 10.29 20.15
CA CYS A 95 -17.57 9.63 21.45
C CYS A 95 -16.53 10.34 22.34
N GLN A 96 -15.38 10.67 21.80
CA GLN A 96 -14.31 11.36 22.52
C GLN A 96 -14.74 12.76 22.96
N TYR A 97 -15.50 13.50 22.12
CA TYR A 97 -16.00 14.81 22.54
C TYR A 97 -17.01 14.70 23.68
N VAL A 98 -18.01 13.82 23.57
CA VAL A 98 -19.01 13.60 24.62
C VAL A 98 -18.35 13.12 25.91
N ASN A 99 -17.29 12.35 25.84
CA ASN A 99 -16.46 11.97 27.01
C ASN A 99 -15.51 13.05 27.48
N SER A 100 -15.58 14.26 26.89
CA SER A 100 -14.71 15.39 27.27
C SER A 100 -13.21 15.10 27.11
N GLU A 101 -12.80 14.34 26.09
CA GLU A 101 -11.41 14.03 25.82
C GLU A 101 -10.68 15.11 25.00
N PHE A 102 -11.44 15.99 24.33
CA PHE A 102 -10.92 17.18 23.67
C PHE A 102 -11.91 18.34 23.73
N ALA A 103 -11.42 19.56 23.54
CA ALA A 103 -12.22 20.77 23.50
C ALA A 103 -12.63 21.09 22.04
N TYR A 104 -13.84 21.58 21.84
CA TYR A 104 -14.31 22.23 20.63
C TYR A 104 -14.63 23.69 20.94
N ASP A 105 -14.11 24.65 20.18
CA ASP A 105 -14.26 26.07 20.41
C ASP A 105 -13.93 26.44 21.88
N PHE A 106 -12.80 25.96 22.39
CA PHE A 106 -12.29 26.10 23.75
C PHE A 106 -13.19 25.55 24.86
N LYS A 107 -14.27 24.83 24.53
CA LYS A 107 -15.18 24.21 25.49
C LYS A 107 -15.12 22.68 25.42
N TYR A 108 -14.93 22.05 26.57
CA TYR A 108 -15.16 20.62 26.72
C TYR A 108 -16.65 20.35 26.87
N PHE A 109 -17.11 19.13 26.51
CA PHE A 109 -18.53 18.79 26.59
C PHE A 109 -19.13 18.97 27.99
N HIS A 110 -18.39 18.63 29.04
CA HIS A 110 -18.85 18.82 30.43
C HIS A 110 -19.05 20.29 30.81
N ASN A 111 -18.39 21.22 30.13
CA ASN A 111 -18.52 22.66 30.34
C ASN A 111 -19.70 23.31 29.61
N LEU A 112 -20.41 22.57 28.78
CA LEU A 112 -21.59 23.03 28.05
C LEU A 112 -22.79 23.16 29.00
N THR A 113 -23.73 24.08 28.65
CA THR A 113 -25.04 24.13 29.32
C THR A 113 -25.86 22.87 29.01
N GLU A 114 -26.86 22.56 29.84
CA GLU A 114 -27.70 21.37 29.60
C GLU A 114 -28.43 21.45 28.24
N THR A 115 -28.82 22.66 27.80
CA THR A 115 -29.43 22.86 26.48
C THR A 115 -28.43 22.52 25.36
N GLU A 116 -27.19 23.05 25.43
CA GLU A 116 -26.14 22.73 24.43
C GLU A 116 -25.80 21.24 24.39
N LYS A 117 -25.76 20.59 25.57
CA LYS A 117 -25.55 19.13 25.65
C LYS A 117 -26.69 18.37 24.99
N GLU A 118 -27.95 18.77 25.26
CA GLU A 118 -29.13 18.11 24.72
C GLU A 118 -29.20 18.25 23.19
N GLU A 119 -28.88 19.42 22.65
CA GLU A 119 -28.78 19.64 21.20
C GLU A 119 -27.81 18.67 20.52
N ILE A 120 -26.64 18.44 21.13
CA ILE A 120 -25.64 17.48 20.60
C ILE A 120 -26.12 16.07 20.79
N LEU A 121 -26.62 15.70 21.97
CA LEU A 121 -27.01 14.32 22.29
C LEU A 121 -28.23 13.82 21.52
N SER A 122 -29.17 14.75 21.18
CA SER A 122 -30.35 14.43 20.38
C SER A 122 -30.13 14.40 18.88
N TYR A 123 -28.93 14.79 18.39
CA TYR A 123 -28.63 14.76 16.96
C TYR A 123 -28.73 13.34 16.40
N GLU A 124 -29.51 13.17 15.32
CA GLU A 124 -29.76 11.89 14.67
C GLU A 124 -28.68 11.55 13.64
N LEU A 125 -28.04 10.41 13.81
CA LEU A 125 -27.10 9.81 12.90
C LEU A 125 -27.82 8.82 11.97
N MET A 126 -27.50 8.88 10.68
CA MET A 126 -28.02 7.96 9.68
C MET A 126 -27.09 6.74 9.54
N ILE A 127 -27.55 5.57 9.92
CA ILE A 127 -26.74 4.35 9.95
C ILE A 127 -27.36 3.30 9.03
N TYR A 128 -26.61 2.84 8.03
CA TYR A 128 -26.97 1.63 7.29
C TYR A 128 -26.41 0.41 7.99
N ILE A 129 -27.28 -0.53 8.37
CA ILE A 129 -26.91 -1.82 8.96
C ILE A 129 -27.01 -2.87 7.86
N CYS A 130 -25.88 -3.55 7.61
CA CYS A 130 -25.73 -4.52 6.53
C CYS A 130 -25.59 -5.93 7.10
N SER A 131 -26.34 -6.86 6.55
CA SER A 131 -26.22 -8.29 6.81
C SER A 131 -26.06 -9.06 5.52
N GLY A 132 -25.14 -10.02 5.50
CA GLY A 132 -24.81 -10.82 4.31
C GLY A 132 -23.53 -11.60 4.53
N ASN A 133 -23.14 -12.42 3.55
CA ASN A 133 -21.86 -13.12 3.58
C ASN A 133 -20.68 -12.16 3.30
N ASP A 134 -19.47 -12.62 3.62
CA ASP A 134 -18.27 -11.78 3.53
C ASP A 134 -17.99 -11.27 2.13
N ARG A 135 -18.28 -12.07 1.08
CA ARG A 135 -18.12 -11.66 -0.31
C ARG A 135 -19.11 -10.56 -0.72
N GLU A 136 -20.35 -10.63 -0.24
CA GLU A 136 -21.36 -9.58 -0.49
C GLU A 136 -20.97 -8.28 0.24
N LYS A 137 -20.51 -8.40 1.48
CA LYS A 137 -20.01 -7.28 2.27
C LYS A 137 -18.83 -6.60 1.54
N LEU A 138 -17.85 -7.38 1.02
CA LEU A 138 -16.70 -6.86 0.29
C LEU A 138 -17.10 -6.07 -0.95
N ASN A 139 -17.86 -6.67 -1.84
CA ASN A 139 -18.31 -6.02 -3.08
C ASN A 139 -19.03 -4.70 -2.80
N TRP A 140 -19.78 -4.67 -1.72
CA TRP A 140 -20.49 -3.46 -1.31
C TRP A 140 -19.56 -2.41 -0.71
N PHE A 141 -18.56 -2.80 0.07
CA PHE A 141 -17.51 -1.92 0.58
C PHE A 141 -16.73 -1.23 -0.54
N GLU A 142 -16.33 -1.97 -1.54
CA GLU A 142 -15.67 -1.41 -2.72
C GLU A 142 -16.54 -0.34 -3.38
N THR A 143 -17.86 -0.57 -3.42
CA THR A 143 -18.83 0.35 -4.05
C THR A 143 -19.03 1.64 -3.27
N ILE A 144 -19.13 1.61 -1.93
CA ILE A 144 -19.41 2.80 -1.11
C ILE A 144 -18.17 3.65 -0.83
N ASN A 145 -16.98 3.09 -0.97
CA ASN A 145 -15.71 3.75 -0.64
C ASN A 145 -15.29 4.83 -1.66
N ILE A 146 -16.21 5.22 -2.55
CA ILE A 146 -15.94 6.15 -3.67
C ILE A 146 -15.82 7.60 -3.20
N SER A 147 -16.33 7.98 -2.01
CA SER A 147 -16.49 9.40 -1.61
C SER A 147 -15.81 9.83 -0.30
N GLY A 148 -14.68 9.23 0.08
CA GLY A 148 -13.95 9.60 1.31
C GLY A 148 -12.45 9.32 1.24
N GLU A 149 -11.74 9.29 2.39
CA GLU A 149 -10.42 8.68 2.44
C GLU A 149 -10.56 7.17 2.15
N LYS A 150 -10.32 6.81 0.90
CA LYS A 150 -10.48 5.44 0.41
C LYS A 150 -9.66 4.47 1.25
N LEU A 151 -10.29 3.38 1.66
CA LEU A 151 -9.57 2.23 2.18
C LEU A 151 -8.65 1.70 1.08
N THR A 152 -7.49 1.24 1.46
CA THR A 152 -6.62 0.50 0.54
C THR A 152 -7.20 -0.89 0.28
N ASP A 153 -6.81 -1.52 -0.82
CA ASP A 153 -7.23 -2.89 -1.13
C ASP A 153 -6.89 -3.85 0.02
N GLN A 154 -5.77 -3.63 0.71
CA GLN A 154 -5.41 -4.47 1.84
C GLN A 154 -6.25 -4.20 3.09
N GLU A 155 -6.68 -2.96 3.34
CA GLU A 155 -7.63 -2.66 4.41
C GLU A 155 -8.96 -3.35 4.16
N LEU A 156 -9.42 -3.39 2.90
CA LEU A 156 -10.61 -4.14 2.49
C LEU A 156 -10.46 -5.65 2.70
N ARG A 157 -9.33 -6.22 2.24
CA ARG A 157 -9.04 -7.64 2.46
C ARG A 157 -8.98 -8.00 3.94
N ASN A 158 -8.41 -7.14 4.78
CA ASN A 158 -8.37 -7.36 6.23
C ASN A 158 -9.78 -7.42 6.84
N ALA A 159 -10.75 -6.71 6.27
CA ALA A 159 -12.15 -6.77 6.70
C ALA A 159 -12.80 -8.11 6.32
N VAL A 160 -12.58 -8.54 5.07
CA VAL A 160 -13.19 -9.79 4.53
C VAL A 160 -12.65 -11.03 5.19
N TYR A 161 -11.32 -11.10 5.31
CA TYR A 161 -10.62 -12.23 5.91
C TYR A 161 -10.30 -11.97 7.38
N SER A 162 -11.22 -11.23 8.08
CA SER A 162 -11.04 -10.97 9.50
C SER A 162 -10.98 -12.29 10.30
N GLY A 163 -10.09 -12.35 11.28
CA GLY A 163 -9.84 -13.54 12.07
C GLY A 163 -8.61 -13.39 12.96
N SER A 164 -8.29 -14.46 13.69
CA SER A 164 -7.14 -14.52 14.61
C SER A 164 -5.83 -14.21 13.87
N TRP A 165 -5.66 -14.75 12.68
CA TRP A 165 -4.46 -14.53 11.86
C TRP A 165 -4.24 -13.05 11.49
N VAL A 166 -5.27 -12.37 10.94
CA VAL A 166 -5.16 -10.95 10.57
C VAL A 166 -4.90 -10.09 11.80
N THR A 167 -5.55 -10.39 12.93
CA THR A 167 -5.35 -9.68 14.19
C THR A 167 -3.90 -9.77 14.64
N ASP A 168 -3.31 -10.95 14.63
CA ASP A 168 -1.91 -11.18 14.99
C ASP A 168 -0.95 -10.54 13.97
N ALA A 169 -1.20 -10.70 12.66
CA ALA A 169 -0.39 -10.09 11.59
C ALA A 169 -0.26 -8.56 11.75
N LYS A 170 -1.33 -7.89 12.17
CA LYS A 170 -1.33 -6.44 12.40
C LYS A 170 -0.40 -6.00 13.53
N LEU A 171 -0.11 -6.84 14.51
CA LEU A 171 0.87 -6.53 15.56
C LEU A 171 2.27 -6.33 14.96
N TYR A 172 2.62 -7.11 13.96
CA TYR A 172 3.93 -7.03 13.29
C TYR A 172 4.00 -5.94 12.23
N PHE A 173 2.92 -5.72 11.45
CA PHE A 173 2.98 -5.00 10.17
C PHE A 173 2.23 -3.67 10.12
N SER A 174 1.30 -3.39 11.07
CA SER A 174 0.27 -2.37 10.84
C SER A 174 0.27 -1.19 11.81
N LYS A 175 1.30 -1.02 12.62
CA LYS A 175 1.43 0.11 13.56
C LYS A 175 2.63 0.97 13.20
N ASN A 176 2.53 2.29 13.42
CA ASN A 176 3.71 3.16 13.36
C ASN A 176 4.78 2.66 14.33
N GLY A 177 6.00 2.46 13.80
CA GLY A 177 7.11 1.95 14.59
C GLY A 177 7.02 0.46 14.93
N CYS A 178 6.14 -0.31 14.28
CA CYS A 178 6.10 -1.77 14.40
C CYS A 178 7.43 -2.41 13.98
N VAL A 179 7.61 -3.68 14.33
CA VAL A 179 8.87 -4.37 14.05
C VAL A 179 9.16 -4.48 12.56
N ALA A 180 8.15 -4.70 11.72
CA ALA A 180 8.32 -4.73 10.26
C ALA A 180 8.78 -3.37 9.71
N TYR A 181 8.26 -2.25 10.24
CA TYR A 181 8.74 -0.92 9.86
C TYR A 181 10.20 -0.70 10.24
N LYS A 182 10.57 -1.04 11.48
CA LYS A 182 11.95 -0.85 11.96
C LYS A 182 12.96 -1.59 11.09
N MET A 183 12.61 -2.77 10.61
CA MET A 183 13.49 -3.61 9.78
C MET A 183 13.42 -3.23 8.30
N GLY A 184 12.22 -2.92 7.78
CA GLY A 184 11.95 -2.81 6.36
C GLY A 184 11.90 -1.39 5.79
N LYS A 185 11.95 -0.33 6.61
CA LYS A 185 11.77 1.07 6.16
C LYS A 185 12.71 1.52 5.04
N ASP A 186 13.89 0.93 4.98
CA ASP A 186 14.92 1.24 3.99
C ASP A 186 14.72 0.44 2.68
N TYR A 187 13.92 -0.63 2.73
CA TYR A 187 13.73 -1.59 1.63
C TYR A 187 12.32 -1.56 1.04
N LEU A 188 11.29 -1.20 1.82
CA LEU A 188 9.90 -1.17 1.39
C LEU A 188 9.40 0.27 1.18
N ASN A 189 8.50 0.41 0.22
CA ASN A 189 7.68 1.61 0.07
C ASN A 189 6.40 1.50 0.92
N GLY A 190 5.69 2.62 1.05
CA GLY A 190 4.38 2.68 1.68
C GLY A 190 4.42 2.91 3.18
N SER A 191 3.26 2.76 3.80
CA SER A 191 2.99 3.03 5.21
C SER A 191 2.40 1.83 5.91
N CYS A 192 2.92 1.47 7.08
CA CYS A 192 2.33 0.41 7.90
C CYS A 192 0.87 0.69 8.28
N ASN A 193 0.53 1.96 8.56
CA ASN A 193 -0.84 2.34 8.90
C ASN A 193 -1.83 2.11 7.75
N ARG A 194 -1.35 2.16 6.49
CA ARG A 194 -2.13 1.89 5.28
C ARG A 194 -2.04 0.43 4.85
N GLN A 195 -1.48 -0.43 5.69
CA GLN A 195 -1.32 -1.87 5.49
C GLN A 195 -0.36 -2.29 4.36
N ASP A 196 0.41 -1.34 3.80
CA ASP A 196 1.29 -1.59 2.65
C ASP A 196 2.38 -2.64 2.95
N TYR A 197 2.88 -2.68 4.20
CA TYR A 197 3.86 -3.67 4.62
C TYR A 197 3.28 -5.07 4.73
N LEU A 198 2.05 -5.19 5.27
CA LEU A 198 1.34 -6.46 5.33
C LEU A 198 1.05 -6.98 3.91
N GLU A 199 0.51 -6.12 3.06
CA GLU A 199 0.24 -6.46 1.66
C GLU A 199 1.49 -6.94 0.94
N THR A 200 2.60 -6.22 1.11
CA THR A 200 3.88 -6.58 0.48
C THR A 200 4.39 -7.94 0.97
N ALA A 201 4.33 -8.20 2.28
CA ALA A 201 4.77 -9.47 2.84
C ALA A 201 3.94 -10.65 2.30
N ILE A 202 2.62 -10.48 2.20
CA ILE A 202 1.73 -11.52 1.63
C ILE A 202 2.00 -11.71 0.13
N LYS A 203 2.18 -10.63 -0.63
CA LYS A 203 2.57 -10.70 -2.06
C LYS A 203 3.84 -11.52 -2.25
N TRP A 204 4.81 -11.32 -1.39
CA TRP A 204 6.10 -12.00 -1.48
C TRP A 204 6.01 -13.50 -1.17
N ILE A 205 5.29 -13.88 -0.10
CA ILE A 205 5.23 -15.28 0.33
C ILE A 205 4.38 -16.16 -0.59
N ASN A 206 3.42 -15.57 -1.31
CA ASN A 206 2.46 -16.32 -2.14
C ASN A 206 2.37 -15.80 -3.58
N ASP A 207 3.48 -15.33 -4.15
CA ASP A 207 3.62 -14.93 -5.56
C ASP A 207 2.46 -14.03 -6.06
N GLY A 208 2.07 -13.06 -5.23
CA GLY A 208 1.01 -12.10 -5.54
C GLY A 208 -0.42 -12.57 -5.30
N GLN A 209 -0.65 -13.82 -4.94
CA GLN A 209 -1.97 -14.40 -4.67
C GLN A 209 -2.45 -14.08 -3.25
N ILE A 210 -2.73 -12.78 -2.96
CA ILE A 210 -3.01 -12.28 -1.60
C ILE A 210 -4.26 -12.91 -1.02
N GLU A 211 -5.36 -12.88 -1.76
CA GLU A 211 -6.67 -13.36 -1.27
C GLU A 211 -6.65 -14.86 -0.97
N ALA A 212 -5.99 -15.64 -1.85
CA ALA A 212 -5.84 -17.07 -1.62
C ALA A 212 -5.06 -17.38 -0.33
N TYR A 213 -3.99 -16.59 -0.07
CA TYR A 213 -3.22 -16.73 1.16
C TYR A 213 -4.04 -16.38 2.40
N MET A 214 -4.73 -15.22 2.37
CA MET A 214 -5.53 -14.75 3.50
C MET A 214 -6.70 -15.68 3.79
N ALA A 215 -7.41 -16.17 2.76
CA ALA A 215 -8.50 -17.14 2.92
C ALA A 215 -8.02 -18.45 3.55
N LYS A 216 -6.85 -18.96 3.12
CA LYS A 216 -6.28 -20.19 3.67
C LYS A 216 -5.90 -20.08 5.13
N HIS A 217 -5.35 -18.91 5.53
CA HIS A 217 -4.80 -18.69 6.86
C HIS A 217 -5.76 -17.97 7.81
N GLN A 218 -6.96 -17.56 7.38
CA GLN A 218 -7.90 -16.72 8.13
C GLN A 218 -8.11 -17.15 9.59
N HIS A 219 -8.18 -18.46 9.82
CA HIS A 219 -8.45 -19.05 11.13
C HIS A 219 -7.22 -19.58 11.86
N ASP A 220 -6.03 -19.36 11.31
CA ASP A 220 -4.77 -19.71 11.99
C ASP A 220 -4.63 -18.87 13.27
N GLN A 221 -4.07 -19.46 14.32
CA GLN A 221 -3.95 -18.80 15.62
C GLN A 221 -3.02 -17.57 15.59
N ASN A 222 -2.04 -17.56 14.69
CA ASN A 222 -1.06 -16.47 14.58
C ASN A 222 -0.49 -16.35 13.16
N ALA A 223 0.21 -15.24 12.91
CA ALA A 223 0.87 -14.95 11.64
C ALA A 223 2.40 -15.16 11.69
N ASN A 224 2.89 -16.01 12.60
CA ASN A 224 4.33 -16.25 12.78
C ASN A 224 5.02 -16.71 11.51
N GLN A 225 4.36 -17.52 10.66
CA GLN A 225 4.94 -17.96 9.39
C GLN A 225 5.23 -16.78 8.47
N LEU A 226 4.27 -15.86 8.32
CA LEU A 226 4.46 -14.66 7.51
C LEU A 226 5.55 -13.75 8.08
N TRP A 227 5.55 -13.59 9.40
CA TRP A 227 6.57 -12.79 10.08
C TRP A 227 7.98 -13.35 9.90
N GLN A 228 8.17 -14.65 10.11
CA GLN A 228 9.46 -15.32 9.92
C GLN A 228 9.94 -15.22 8.48
N TYR A 229 9.04 -15.42 7.51
CA TYR A 229 9.34 -15.25 6.11
C TYR A 229 9.82 -13.82 5.79
N PHE A 230 9.05 -12.79 6.21
CA PHE A 230 9.42 -11.40 6.01
C PHE A 230 10.80 -11.06 6.61
N ASN A 231 11.03 -11.53 7.83
CA ASN A 231 12.31 -11.36 8.51
C ASN A 231 13.46 -12.00 7.72
N SER A 232 13.26 -13.24 7.22
CA SER A 232 14.25 -13.94 6.40
C SER A 232 14.56 -13.20 5.10
N VAL A 233 13.54 -12.62 4.42
CA VAL A 233 13.74 -11.80 3.23
C VAL A 233 14.63 -10.59 3.55
N ILE A 234 14.31 -9.83 4.59
CA ILE A 234 15.08 -8.62 4.93
C ILE A 234 16.49 -8.96 5.36
N GLN A 235 16.68 -10.02 6.16
CA GLN A 235 18.02 -10.47 6.57
C GLN A 235 18.85 -10.94 5.37
N TRP A 236 18.24 -11.65 4.43
CA TRP A 236 18.91 -12.06 3.19
C TRP A 236 19.35 -10.82 2.39
N VAL A 237 18.51 -9.82 2.24
CA VAL A 237 18.89 -8.58 1.55
C VAL A 237 20.08 -7.91 2.25
N GLN A 238 20.04 -7.79 3.56
CA GLN A 238 21.11 -7.18 4.35
C GLN A 238 22.43 -7.95 4.29
N SER A 239 22.39 -9.26 4.22
CA SER A 239 23.59 -10.10 4.10
C SER A 239 24.15 -10.18 2.68
N THR A 240 23.28 -10.10 1.67
CA THR A 240 23.66 -10.20 0.25
C THR A 240 24.24 -8.88 -0.29
N PHE A 241 23.67 -7.74 0.10
CA PHE A 241 24.05 -6.42 -0.41
C PHE A 241 24.83 -5.64 0.64
N LYS A 242 26.16 -5.60 0.49
CA LYS A 242 27.09 -5.00 1.48
C LYS A 242 26.86 -3.52 1.75
N LYS A 243 26.39 -2.76 0.76
CA LYS A 243 26.12 -1.34 0.88
C LYS A 243 24.65 -1.05 0.69
N TYR A 244 24.06 -0.34 1.66
CA TYR A 244 22.76 0.25 1.45
C TYR A 244 22.82 1.40 0.45
N ARG A 245 21.84 1.42 -0.47
CA ARG A 245 21.58 2.51 -1.40
C ARG A 245 20.10 2.81 -1.45
N LYS A 246 19.72 4.08 -1.59
CA LYS A 246 18.31 4.49 -1.62
C LYS A 246 17.47 3.78 -2.71
N GLU A 247 18.12 3.36 -3.78
CA GLU A 247 17.52 2.62 -4.90
C GLU A 247 17.06 1.22 -4.52
N GLN A 248 17.51 0.68 -3.39
CA GLN A 248 17.01 -0.57 -2.82
C GLN A 248 15.56 -0.47 -2.34
N LYS A 249 15.11 0.77 -2.06
CA LYS A 249 13.75 0.98 -1.56
C LYS A 249 12.70 0.66 -2.63
N GLY A 250 11.83 -0.31 -2.33
CA GLY A 250 10.75 -0.76 -3.19
C GLY A 250 11.17 -1.69 -4.34
N VAL A 251 12.33 -2.33 -4.24
CA VAL A 251 12.66 -3.52 -5.05
C VAL A 251 11.78 -4.68 -4.61
N ASN A 252 11.44 -5.58 -5.53
CA ASN A 252 10.65 -6.77 -5.20
C ASN A 252 11.53 -7.86 -4.54
N TRP A 253 11.92 -7.59 -3.29
CA TRP A 253 12.88 -8.42 -2.56
C TRP A 253 12.40 -9.85 -2.33
N GLY A 254 11.09 -10.05 -2.12
CA GLY A 254 10.55 -11.39 -1.93
C GLY A 254 10.71 -12.26 -3.17
N GLU A 255 10.51 -11.72 -4.37
CA GLU A 255 10.73 -12.46 -5.62
C GLU A 255 12.20 -12.86 -5.76
N LEU A 256 13.13 -11.95 -5.49
CA LEU A 256 14.57 -12.26 -5.55
C LEU A 256 14.96 -13.29 -4.49
N TYR A 257 14.47 -13.11 -3.26
CA TYR A 257 14.70 -14.08 -2.19
C TYR A 257 14.19 -15.46 -2.56
N ASN A 258 12.94 -15.57 -3.02
CA ASN A 258 12.33 -16.85 -3.37
C ASN A 258 13.13 -17.61 -4.45
N LYS A 259 13.75 -16.87 -5.41
CA LYS A 259 14.52 -17.46 -6.50
C LYS A 259 15.96 -17.81 -6.11
N TYR A 260 16.62 -16.95 -5.32
CA TYR A 260 18.08 -16.97 -5.18
C TYR A 260 18.58 -17.24 -3.75
N LYS A 261 17.70 -17.45 -2.77
CA LYS A 261 18.09 -17.66 -1.36
C LYS A 261 18.98 -18.87 -1.12
N ASP A 262 18.87 -19.90 -1.97
CA ASP A 262 19.60 -21.15 -1.85
C ASP A 262 20.83 -21.19 -2.78
N GLU A 263 21.09 -20.12 -3.54
CA GLU A 263 22.25 -20.02 -4.44
C GLU A 263 23.46 -19.43 -3.70
N PHE A 264 24.63 -19.87 -4.08
CA PHE A 264 25.87 -19.26 -3.60
C PHE A 264 26.09 -17.91 -4.29
N ILE A 265 26.13 -16.84 -3.53
CA ILE A 265 26.33 -15.47 -4.02
C ILE A 265 27.67 -14.94 -3.50
N ASP A 266 28.60 -14.68 -4.41
CA ASP A 266 29.85 -13.96 -4.10
C ASP A 266 29.51 -12.47 -3.89
N THR A 267 29.34 -12.08 -2.64
CA THR A 267 28.90 -10.74 -2.28
C THR A 267 29.91 -9.63 -2.61
N ASP A 268 31.22 -9.97 -2.75
CA ASP A 268 32.24 -9.00 -3.17
C ASP A 268 32.10 -8.68 -4.65
N LYS A 269 32.04 -9.70 -5.50
CA LYS A 269 31.82 -9.52 -6.93
C LYS A 269 30.47 -8.87 -7.22
N LEU A 270 29.43 -9.23 -6.49
CA LEU A 270 28.11 -8.61 -6.60
C LEU A 270 28.18 -7.11 -6.32
N GLU A 271 28.89 -6.71 -5.26
CA GLU A 271 29.03 -5.28 -4.92
C GLU A 271 29.88 -4.51 -5.94
N GLU A 272 30.95 -5.12 -6.47
CA GLU A 272 31.75 -4.52 -7.55
C GLU A 272 30.91 -4.28 -8.80
N GLU A 273 30.11 -5.26 -9.22
CA GLU A 273 29.19 -5.14 -10.36
C GLU A 273 28.13 -4.07 -10.13
N ILE A 274 27.47 -4.08 -8.97
CA ILE A 274 26.47 -3.05 -8.61
C ILE A 274 27.12 -1.64 -8.64
N SER A 275 28.31 -1.49 -8.06
CA SER A 275 29.00 -0.20 -8.03
C SER A 275 29.34 0.30 -9.44
N SER A 276 29.77 -0.58 -10.33
CA SER A 276 30.02 -0.26 -11.74
C SER A 276 28.76 0.19 -12.46
N LEU A 277 27.65 -0.56 -12.30
CA LEU A 277 26.35 -0.22 -12.91
C LEU A 277 25.74 1.06 -12.35
N MET A 278 25.94 1.35 -11.07
CA MET A 278 25.50 2.60 -10.44
C MET A 278 26.24 3.81 -11.02
N ALA A 279 27.52 3.66 -11.36
CA ALA A 279 28.33 4.70 -11.97
C ALA A 279 28.08 4.88 -13.49
N ASP A 280 27.48 3.88 -14.14
CA ASP A 280 27.23 3.91 -15.57
C ASP A 280 26.08 4.86 -15.92
N SER A 281 26.38 5.93 -16.68
CA SER A 281 25.39 6.95 -17.10
C SER A 281 24.33 6.41 -18.08
N ASP A 282 24.60 5.30 -18.77
CA ASP A 282 23.67 4.70 -19.71
C ASP A 282 22.61 3.86 -18.99
N VAL A 283 22.84 3.44 -17.75
CA VAL A 283 21.86 2.75 -16.91
C VAL A 283 20.92 3.79 -16.29
N THR A 284 19.71 3.94 -16.82
CA THR A 284 18.76 4.95 -16.33
C THR A 284 17.88 4.45 -15.18
N ASN A 285 17.54 3.16 -15.16
CA ASN A 285 16.81 2.54 -14.05
C ASN A 285 17.77 1.90 -13.04
N LYS A 286 18.27 2.70 -12.09
CA LYS A 286 19.20 2.22 -11.06
C LYS A 286 18.58 1.18 -10.13
N LYS A 287 17.25 1.21 -9.91
CA LYS A 287 16.54 0.19 -9.13
C LYS A 287 16.58 -1.19 -9.82
N GLY A 288 16.46 -1.22 -11.13
CA GLY A 288 16.52 -2.45 -11.91
C GLY A 288 17.86 -3.18 -11.85
N ILE A 289 18.94 -2.52 -11.39
CA ILE A 289 20.24 -3.13 -11.18
C ILE A 289 20.12 -4.35 -10.26
N TYR A 290 19.30 -4.28 -9.21
CA TYR A 290 19.14 -5.37 -8.24
C TYR A 290 18.47 -6.63 -8.80
N GLN A 291 17.71 -6.52 -9.89
CA GLN A 291 17.20 -7.67 -10.65
C GLN A 291 18.24 -8.13 -11.68
N TYR A 292 18.81 -7.17 -12.41
CA TYR A 292 19.78 -7.44 -13.46
C TYR A 292 21.00 -8.25 -12.98
N VAL A 293 21.53 -7.95 -11.81
CA VAL A 293 22.74 -8.65 -11.31
C VAL A 293 22.53 -10.15 -11.11
N PHE A 294 21.27 -10.61 -11.02
CA PHE A 294 20.94 -12.04 -10.93
C PHE A 294 20.59 -12.66 -12.29
N ASP A 295 19.71 -12.04 -13.08
CA ASP A 295 19.19 -12.66 -14.30
C ASP A 295 19.84 -12.15 -15.59
N LYS A 296 20.70 -11.13 -15.49
CA LYS A 296 21.43 -10.47 -16.59
C LYS A 296 20.54 -9.93 -17.73
N GLN A 297 19.25 -9.67 -17.45
CA GLN A 297 18.34 -9.14 -18.45
C GLN A 297 18.38 -7.61 -18.50
N GLU A 298 18.91 -7.06 -19.58
CA GLU A 298 19.08 -5.61 -19.80
C GLU A 298 17.77 -4.79 -19.72
N LYS A 299 16.62 -5.44 -19.94
CA LYS A 299 15.30 -4.82 -19.82
C LYS A 299 15.08 -4.13 -18.46
N HIS A 300 15.73 -4.63 -17.39
CA HIS A 300 15.63 -4.07 -16.05
C HIS A 300 16.35 -2.73 -15.91
N LEU A 301 17.38 -2.49 -16.72
CA LEU A 301 18.26 -1.33 -16.60
C LEU A 301 17.74 -0.09 -17.31
N SER A 302 16.80 -0.26 -18.27
CA SER A 302 16.33 0.84 -19.14
C SER A 302 17.52 1.61 -19.71
N ILE A 303 18.34 0.93 -20.53
CA ILE A 303 19.53 1.53 -21.12
C ILE A 303 19.13 2.79 -21.90
N ARG A 304 19.90 3.86 -21.74
CA ARG A 304 19.68 5.14 -22.37
C ARG A 304 19.56 4.97 -23.89
N ALA A 305 18.49 5.51 -24.46
CA ALA A 305 18.34 5.56 -25.90
C ALA A 305 19.15 6.74 -26.49
N PHE A 306 19.54 6.62 -27.75
CA PHE A 306 20.09 7.76 -28.50
C PHE A 306 19.03 8.87 -28.61
N ASP A 307 19.43 10.10 -28.33
CA ASP A 307 18.54 11.24 -28.45
C ASP A 307 18.34 11.66 -29.93
N ASN A 308 17.35 12.54 -30.13
CA ASN A 308 16.98 12.96 -31.48
C ASN A 308 18.13 13.75 -32.21
N ASN A 309 18.99 14.41 -31.45
CA ASN A 309 20.13 15.14 -32.05
C ASN A 309 21.19 14.16 -32.56
N MET A 310 21.50 13.14 -31.75
CA MET A 310 22.43 12.07 -32.17
C MET A 310 21.84 11.29 -33.35
N LYS A 311 20.57 10.95 -33.30
CA LYS A 311 19.88 10.29 -34.41
C LYS A 311 19.93 11.12 -35.69
N ARG A 312 19.71 12.45 -35.60
CA ARG A 312 19.78 13.35 -36.75
C ARG A 312 21.19 13.48 -37.30
N SER A 313 22.17 13.65 -36.44
CA SER A 313 23.58 13.75 -36.83
C SER A 313 24.04 12.50 -37.59
N VAL A 314 23.74 11.33 -37.08
CA VAL A 314 24.09 10.05 -37.71
C VAL A 314 23.32 9.85 -39.02
N TYR A 315 22.06 10.28 -39.10
CA TYR A 315 21.26 10.23 -40.33
C TYR A 315 21.91 11.01 -41.45
N GLU A 316 22.35 12.26 -41.18
CA GLU A 316 23.03 13.10 -42.16
C GLU A 316 24.38 12.50 -42.58
N LYS A 317 25.15 11.93 -41.65
CA LYS A 317 26.41 11.24 -41.95
C LYS A 317 26.22 10.01 -42.83
N GLN A 318 25.12 9.25 -42.59
CA GLN A 318 24.77 8.08 -43.38
C GLN A 318 24.02 8.40 -44.69
N LEU A 319 23.70 9.66 -44.95
CA LEU A 319 22.95 10.12 -46.14
C LEU A 319 21.60 9.40 -46.29
N GLY A 320 20.92 9.05 -45.15
CA GLY A 320 19.69 8.34 -45.14
C GLY A 320 19.78 6.84 -45.54
N VAL A 321 20.99 6.30 -45.65
CA VAL A 321 21.22 4.91 -46.09
C VAL A 321 21.31 3.96 -44.88
N CYS A 322 20.51 2.88 -44.87
CA CYS A 322 20.65 1.84 -43.89
C CYS A 322 21.95 1.06 -44.06
N ILE A 323 22.81 1.06 -43.03
CA ILE A 323 24.14 0.42 -43.06
C ILE A 323 24.08 -1.07 -43.40
N LYS A 324 22.99 -1.78 -43.01
CA LYS A 324 22.89 -3.23 -43.21
C LYS A 324 22.39 -3.62 -44.61
N CYS A 325 21.35 -2.97 -45.14
CA CYS A 325 20.80 -3.33 -46.45
C CYS A 325 21.15 -2.39 -47.59
N GLY A 326 21.82 -1.23 -47.33
CA GLY A 326 22.25 -0.29 -48.32
C GLY A 326 21.13 0.51 -49.02
N LYS A 327 19.89 0.42 -48.53
CA LYS A 327 18.73 1.14 -49.09
C LYS A 327 18.52 2.46 -48.39
N TYR A 328 18.02 3.47 -49.15
CA TYR A 328 17.64 4.77 -48.64
C TYR A 328 16.29 4.72 -47.93
N PHE A 329 16.15 5.39 -46.78
CA PHE A 329 14.95 5.55 -45.97
C PHE A 329 14.84 6.96 -45.41
N SER A 330 13.64 7.44 -45.11
CA SER A 330 13.46 8.66 -44.33
C SER A 330 13.87 8.44 -42.86
N ILE A 331 14.17 9.51 -42.15
CA ILE A 331 14.61 9.42 -40.74
C ILE A 331 13.55 8.77 -39.84
N GLU A 332 12.27 8.89 -40.16
CA GLU A 332 11.13 8.30 -39.46
C GLU A 332 11.04 6.77 -39.64
N GLU A 333 11.63 6.28 -40.72
CA GLU A 333 11.66 4.85 -41.05
C GLU A 333 12.92 4.16 -40.51
N MET A 334 13.84 4.93 -39.92
CA MET A 334 15.08 4.41 -39.37
C MET A 334 15.08 4.48 -37.84
N GLU A 335 15.74 3.51 -37.23
CA GLU A 335 15.92 3.39 -35.79
C GLU A 335 17.41 3.47 -35.45
N ALA A 336 17.71 4.22 -34.38
CA ALA A 336 19.05 4.30 -33.84
C ALA A 336 19.37 3.02 -33.03
N ASP A 337 20.53 2.46 -33.28
CA ASP A 337 20.98 1.24 -32.68
C ASP A 337 22.48 1.32 -32.36
N HIS A 338 22.91 0.58 -31.34
CA HIS A 338 24.33 0.53 -30.97
C HIS A 338 25.13 -0.30 -31.97
N ILE A 339 26.23 0.26 -32.48
CA ILE A 339 27.23 -0.48 -33.30
C ILE A 339 27.77 -1.63 -32.42
N LYS A 340 28.34 -1.29 -31.28
CA LYS A 340 28.74 -2.23 -30.21
C LYS A 340 27.67 -2.23 -29.14
N PRO A 341 27.02 -3.38 -28.89
CA PRO A 341 26.00 -3.50 -27.85
C PRO A 341 26.48 -3.05 -26.47
N TRP A 342 25.58 -2.52 -25.64
CA TRP A 342 25.93 -2.03 -24.30
C TRP A 342 26.57 -3.13 -23.42
N HIS A 343 26.03 -4.33 -23.39
CA HIS A 343 26.58 -5.45 -22.63
C HIS A 343 27.99 -5.92 -23.07
N LEU A 344 28.40 -5.54 -24.26
CA LEU A 344 29.78 -5.75 -24.75
C LEU A 344 30.68 -4.52 -24.49
N GLY A 345 30.20 -3.54 -23.71
CA GLY A 345 30.93 -2.32 -23.38
C GLY A 345 30.76 -1.17 -24.39
N GLY A 346 29.73 -1.23 -25.24
CA GLY A 346 29.32 -0.10 -26.06
C GLY A 346 28.66 0.99 -25.18
N ARG A 347 28.81 2.27 -25.60
CA ARG A 347 28.20 3.42 -24.92
C ARG A 347 27.19 4.10 -25.81
N THR A 348 26.23 4.81 -25.21
CA THR A 348 25.22 5.61 -25.91
C THR A 348 25.85 6.94 -26.31
N THR A 349 26.74 6.88 -27.28
CA THR A 349 27.46 8.04 -27.87
C THR A 349 27.27 8.06 -29.39
N GLU A 350 27.40 9.22 -29.99
CA GLU A 350 27.22 9.38 -31.43
C GLU A 350 28.12 8.44 -32.25
N ASP A 351 29.39 8.26 -31.83
CA ASP A 351 30.34 7.36 -32.49
C ASP A 351 29.97 5.89 -32.44
N ASN A 352 29.17 5.50 -31.47
CA ASN A 352 28.62 4.13 -31.33
C ASN A 352 27.18 4.01 -31.82
N CYS A 353 26.67 5.03 -32.50
CA CYS A 353 25.32 5.05 -33.07
C CYS A 353 25.33 4.69 -34.54
N GLN A 354 24.47 3.81 -34.97
CA GLN A 354 24.16 3.56 -36.37
C GLN A 354 22.67 3.64 -36.59
N LEU A 355 22.26 3.99 -37.80
CA LEU A 355 20.87 3.95 -38.20
C LEU A 355 20.59 2.74 -39.09
N LEU A 356 19.59 1.97 -38.70
CA LEU A 356 19.08 0.82 -39.44
C LEU A 356 17.61 1.08 -39.81
N CYS A 357 17.18 0.57 -40.97
CA CYS A 357 15.73 0.51 -41.22
C CYS A 357 15.06 -0.45 -40.20
N LYS A 358 13.79 -0.25 -39.92
CA LYS A 358 13.02 -1.02 -38.92
C LYS A 358 13.17 -2.53 -39.11
N GLN A 359 13.19 -3.02 -40.35
CA GLN A 359 13.36 -4.44 -40.63
C GLN A 359 14.76 -4.94 -40.23
N CYS A 360 15.82 -4.25 -40.67
CA CYS A 360 17.19 -4.61 -40.37
C CYS A 360 17.51 -4.54 -38.88
N ASN A 361 16.91 -3.59 -38.16
CA ASN A 361 17.07 -3.45 -36.72
C ASN A 361 16.41 -4.62 -35.97
N ARG A 362 15.18 -5.02 -36.36
CA ARG A 362 14.52 -6.21 -35.78
C ARG A 362 15.32 -7.49 -35.99
N GLU A 363 15.82 -7.70 -37.22
CA GLU A 363 16.67 -8.85 -37.52
C GLU A 363 17.96 -8.86 -36.72
N LYS A 364 18.58 -7.71 -36.43
CA LYS A 364 19.75 -7.62 -35.55
C LYS A 364 19.42 -7.94 -34.10
N SER A 365 18.25 -7.51 -33.62
CA SER A 365 17.77 -7.74 -32.27
C SER A 365 17.22 -9.15 -32.03
N GLY A 366 17.21 -10.03 -33.02
CA GLY A 366 16.72 -11.40 -32.92
C GLY A 366 15.19 -11.52 -32.76
N LYS A 367 14.43 -10.52 -33.23
CA LYS A 367 12.97 -10.43 -33.14
C LYS A 367 12.32 -10.60 -34.52
#